data_db49610c85006642ca66a1c687139868
#
_entry.id   db49610c85006642ca66a1c687139868
#
_cell.length_a   1.000
_cell.length_b   1.000
_cell.length_c   1.000
_cell.angle_alpha   90.00
_cell.angle_beta   90.00
_cell.angle_gamma   90.00
#
_symmetry.space_group_name_H-M   'P 1'
#
loop_
_entity.id
_entity.type
_entity.pdbx_description
1 polymer ?
#
loop_
_entity_poly.entity_id
_entity_poly.type
_entity_poly.pdbx_seq_one_letter_code
_entity_poly.pdbx_strand_id
1 'polypeptide(L)'
;MIYKEGSASFLSYFSDFGGVWDTWCKFAMSACHDKTTFGTDNQFSVYTTADDGLNKFAVAYDMKGMGPGYSFSPAIEFSTVITPVSLRIANNTWTYLYLTDTKYSDFSVAIIGFNGETETGTIEVPLASDNKVVADWKNVGLDKLGAVTKIVFSVECDDVMAPTYFCIDDFAYTE
;
A
#
# COMPACT_ATOMS: atom_id res chain seq x y z
N MET A 1 -12.76 -1.79 10.34
CA MET A 1 -13.48 -2.46 9.20
C MET A 1 -12.49 -3.44 8.59
N ILE A 2 -12.93 -4.55 8.01
CA ILE A 2 -12.08 -5.58 7.38
C ILE A 2 -12.72 -5.94 6.05
N TYR A 3 -11.96 -5.86 4.96
CA TYR A 3 -12.35 -6.45 3.69
C TYR A 3 -11.77 -7.86 3.61
N LYS A 4 -12.59 -8.84 3.21
CA LYS A 4 -12.20 -10.26 3.13
C LYS A 4 -12.35 -10.81 1.73
N GLU A 5 -11.36 -11.58 1.29
CA GLU A 5 -11.39 -12.34 0.06
C GLU A 5 -10.65 -13.68 0.26
N GLY A 6 -11.40 -14.78 0.19
CA GLY A 6 -10.86 -16.09 0.56
C GLY A 6 -10.37 -16.12 2.01
N SER A 7 -9.15 -16.60 2.23
CA SER A 7 -8.48 -16.60 3.54
C SER A 7 -7.88 -15.24 3.92
N ALA A 8 -7.76 -14.29 2.97
CA ALA A 8 -7.16 -12.99 3.16
C ALA A 8 -8.12 -11.99 3.82
N SER A 9 -7.60 -11.25 4.79
CA SER A 9 -8.27 -10.15 5.49
C SER A 9 -7.44 -8.88 5.35
N PHE A 10 -7.91 -7.92 4.56
CA PHE A 10 -7.29 -6.60 4.42
C PHE A 10 -7.74 -5.73 5.61
N LEU A 11 -6.81 -5.39 6.46
CA LEU A 11 -7.10 -4.59 7.65
C LEU A 11 -7.40 -3.14 7.27
N SER A 12 -8.38 -2.53 7.91
CA SER A 12 -8.75 -1.13 7.75
C SER A 12 -8.97 -0.50 9.11
N TYR A 13 -8.51 0.71 9.30
CA TYR A 13 -8.71 1.48 10.51
C TYR A 13 -9.35 2.83 10.16
N PHE A 14 -10.35 3.23 10.94
CA PHE A 14 -10.99 4.54 10.85
C PHE A 14 -11.23 5.06 12.26
N SER A 15 -11.02 6.37 12.44
CA SER A 15 -11.35 7.08 13.68
C SER A 15 -11.90 8.46 13.35
N ASP A 16 -12.95 8.85 14.03
CA ASP A 16 -13.55 10.18 13.97
C ASP A 16 -13.02 11.13 15.06
N PHE A 17 -12.11 10.66 15.90
CA PHE A 17 -11.56 11.41 17.04
C PHE A 17 -12.60 12.21 17.83
N GLY A 18 -13.76 11.58 18.10
CA GLY A 18 -14.86 12.21 18.81
C GLY A 18 -15.59 13.29 18.00
N GLY A 19 -15.57 13.22 16.67
CA GLY A 19 -16.24 14.16 15.76
C GLY A 19 -15.45 15.44 15.51
N VAL A 20 -14.16 15.49 15.92
CA VAL A 20 -13.31 16.67 15.69
C VAL A 20 -12.70 16.65 14.30
N TRP A 21 -12.22 15.48 13.86
CA TRP A 21 -11.71 15.24 12.51
C TRP A 21 -11.63 13.73 12.25
N ASP A 22 -11.84 13.36 10.99
CA ASP A 22 -11.80 11.98 10.56
C ASP A 22 -10.40 11.61 10.06
N THR A 23 -9.97 10.39 10.37
CA THR A 23 -8.77 9.79 9.77
C THR A 23 -8.96 8.31 9.50
N TRP A 24 -8.19 7.80 8.56
CA TRP A 24 -8.13 6.38 8.27
C TRP A 24 -6.68 5.97 8.00
N CYS A 25 -6.40 4.69 8.11
CA CYS A 25 -5.14 4.10 7.65
C CYS A 25 -5.33 2.63 7.30
N LYS A 26 -4.24 2.00 6.89
CA LYS A 26 -4.21 0.62 6.38
C LYS A 26 -4.85 0.57 4.99
N PHE A 27 -5.94 -0.19 4.78
CA PHE A 27 -6.52 -0.38 3.45
C PHE A 27 -7.92 0.22 3.32
N ALA A 28 -8.18 0.81 2.15
CA ALA A 28 -9.51 1.17 1.66
C ALA A 28 -9.68 0.65 0.23
N MET A 29 -10.88 0.16 -0.11
CA MET A 29 -11.19 -0.27 -1.48
C MET A 29 -11.63 0.93 -2.31
N SER A 30 -11.08 1.04 -3.53
CA SER A 30 -11.35 2.16 -4.43
C SER A 30 -11.51 1.70 -5.89
N ALA A 31 -12.09 2.59 -6.70
CA ALA A 31 -12.12 2.55 -8.15
C ALA A 31 -11.90 3.97 -8.72
N CYS A 32 -11.21 4.84 -7.98
CA CYS A 32 -10.97 6.22 -8.38
C CYS A 32 -9.69 6.34 -9.23
N HIS A 33 -9.78 7.03 -10.37
CA HIS A 33 -8.71 7.20 -11.34
C HIS A 33 -8.46 8.69 -11.68
N ASP A 34 -8.66 9.60 -10.73
CA ASP A 34 -8.32 11.01 -10.93
C ASP A 34 -6.80 11.19 -10.92
N LYS A 35 -6.25 11.63 -12.05
CA LYS A 35 -4.79 11.77 -12.29
C LYS A 35 -4.26 13.18 -12.02
N THR A 36 -5.11 14.11 -11.63
CA THR A 36 -4.79 15.55 -11.66
C THR A 36 -5.00 16.28 -10.36
N THR A 37 -5.96 15.88 -9.55
CA THR A 37 -6.24 16.57 -8.29
C THR A 37 -5.17 16.25 -7.26
N PHE A 38 -4.55 17.30 -6.70
CA PHE A 38 -3.54 17.20 -5.66
C PHE A 38 -4.17 17.29 -4.27
N GLY A 39 -3.62 16.55 -3.32
CA GLY A 39 -3.98 16.65 -1.90
C GLY A 39 -4.96 15.59 -1.41
N THR A 40 -5.46 15.80 -0.20
CA THR A 40 -6.32 14.86 0.53
C THR A 40 -7.65 14.55 -0.17
N ASP A 41 -8.13 15.43 -1.01
CA ASP A 41 -9.37 15.21 -1.77
C ASP A 41 -9.22 14.09 -2.81
N ASN A 42 -7.98 13.72 -3.13
CA ASN A 42 -7.66 12.66 -4.09
C ASN A 42 -6.86 11.49 -3.47
N GLN A 43 -7.01 11.27 -2.18
CA GLN A 43 -6.28 10.21 -1.47
C GLN A 43 -6.67 8.78 -1.88
N PHE A 44 -7.76 8.59 -2.63
CA PHE A 44 -8.26 7.29 -3.03
C PHE A 44 -7.99 6.92 -4.50
N SER A 45 -7.26 7.74 -5.25
CA SER A 45 -6.99 7.51 -6.67
C SER A 45 -5.65 6.81 -6.91
N VAL A 46 -5.62 5.91 -7.89
CA VAL A 46 -4.37 5.35 -8.42
C VAL A 46 -3.86 6.21 -9.58
N TYR A 47 -2.55 6.38 -9.67
CA TYR A 47 -1.91 6.99 -10.83
C TYR A 47 -1.43 5.91 -11.81
N THR A 48 -2.00 5.92 -13.01
CA THR A 48 -1.56 5.06 -14.12
C THR A 48 -1.63 5.85 -15.42
N THR A 49 -0.70 5.61 -16.37
CA THR A 49 -0.78 6.21 -17.71
C THR A 49 -1.72 5.39 -18.60
N ALA A 50 -1.77 4.09 -18.39
CA ALA A 50 -2.70 3.19 -19.06
C ALA A 50 -4.14 3.41 -18.57
N ASP A 51 -5.09 3.20 -19.45
CA ASP A 51 -6.51 3.07 -19.08
C ASP A 51 -6.74 1.60 -18.74
N ASP A 52 -6.73 1.29 -17.45
CA ASP A 52 -6.97 -0.05 -16.92
C ASP A 52 -8.45 -0.30 -16.58
N GLY A 53 -9.32 0.58 -17.04
CA GLY A 53 -10.77 0.47 -16.91
C GLY A 53 -11.28 0.78 -15.50
N LEU A 54 -12.47 0.25 -15.18
CA LEU A 54 -13.12 0.43 -13.89
C LEU A 54 -12.70 -0.61 -12.85
N ASN A 55 -11.45 -1.03 -12.87
CA ASN A 55 -10.94 -2.01 -11.91
C ASN A 55 -10.97 -1.46 -10.50
N LYS A 56 -11.36 -2.32 -9.56
CA LYS A 56 -11.28 -2.02 -8.14
C LYS A 56 -9.91 -2.46 -7.63
N PHE A 57 -9.33 -1.64 -6.78
CA PHE A 57 -8.04 -1.88 -6.17
C PHE A 57 -8.05 -1.48 -4.69
N ALA A 58 -7.04 -1.86 -3.94
CA ALA A 58 -6.86 -1.42 -2.57
C ALA A 58 -5.90 -0.23 -2.54
N VAL A 59 -6.34 0.88 -1.96
CA VAL A 59 -5.48 1.99 -1.55
C VAL A 59 -4.95 1.70 -0.16
N ALA A 60 -3.66 1.85 0.01
CA ALA A 60 -2.96 1.69 1.27
C ALA A 60 -2.47 3.05 1.79
N TYR A 61 -2.64 3.28 3.08
CA TYR A 61 -2.06 4.42 3.79
C TYR A 61 -1.26 3.93 5.00
N ASP A 62 0.06 4.12 4.96
CA ASP A 62 0.97 3.82 6.05
C ASP A 62 1.11 5.04 6.96
N MET A 63 0.33 5.08 8.04
CA MET A 63 0.35 6.16 9.04
C MET A 63 1.53 5.96 10.00
N LYS A 64 2.74 6.22 9.52
CA LYS A 64 3.98 6.07 10.29
C LYS A 64 4.01 6.93 11.54
N GLY A 65 4.69 6.42 12.58
CA GLY A 65 4.96 7.18 13.80
C GLY A 65 3.78 7.35 14.77
N MET A 66 2.60 6.78 14.45
CA MET A 66 1.40 6.88 15.30
C MET A 66 1.31 5.78 16.34
N GLY A 67 2.21 4.81 16.35
CA GLY A 67 2.23 3.70 17.31
C GLY A 67 3.49 2.85 17.23
N PRO A 68 3.69 1.91 18.18
CA PRO A 68 4.85 1.04 18.18
C PRO A 68 4.81 0.04 17.01
N GLY A 69 5.97 -0.23 16.42
CA GLY A 69 6.12 -1.17 15.31
C GLY A 69 5.22 -0.83 14.14
N TYR A 70 4.52 -1.85 13.60
CA TYR A 70 3.63 -1.73 12.43
C TYR A 70 2.15 -1.55 12.79
N SER A 71 1.83 -0.99 13.95
CA SER A 71 0.44 -0.91 14.45
C SER A 71 -0.52 -0.21 13.50
N PHE A 72 -0.05 0.78 12.75
CA PHE A 72 -0.83 1.56 11.78
C PHE A 72 -0.42 1.33 10.32
N SER A 73 0.53 0.44 10.06
CA SER A 73 0.91 0.05 8.70
C SER A 73 -0.15 -0.84 8.05
N PRO A 74 -0.32 -0.75 6.72
CA PRO A 74 -1.19 -1.66 5.98
C PRO A 74 -0.78 -3.11 6.20
N ALA A 75 -1.75 -3.98 6.45
CA ALA A 75 -1.49 -5.40 6.64
C ALA A 75 -2.61 -6.27 6.07
N ILE A 76 -2.23 -7.41 5.49
CA ILE A 76 -3.12 -8.50 5.09
C ILE A 76 -2.86 -9.65 6.04
N GLU A 77 -3.90 -10.11 6.74
CA GLU A 77 -3.84 -11.28 7.63
C GLU A 77 -4.56 -12.46 7.00
N PHE A 78 -4.05 -13.65 7.20
CA PHE A 78 -4.59 -14.89 6.65
C PHE A 78 -5.08 -15.81 7.76
N SER A 79 -6.23 -16.46 7.52
CA SER A 79 -6.78 -17.42 8.48
C SER A 79 -6.02 -18.75 8.51
N THR A 80 -5.20 -19.01 7.50
CA THR A 80 -4.32 -20.17 7.36
C THR A 80 -2.93 -19.72 6.91
N VAL A 81 -1.94 -20.58 6.98
CA VAL A 81 -0.64 -20.34 6.35
C VAL A 81 -0.81 -20.39 4.84
N ILE A 82 -0.34 -19.36 4.13
CA ILE A 82 -0.39 -19.29 2.66
C ILE A 82 1.01 -19.08 2.07
N THR A 83 1.16 -19.37 0.80
CA THR A 83 2.35 -19.00 0.02
C THR A 83 1.96 -17.88 -0.95
N PRO A 84 2.42 -16.63 -0.73
CA PRO A 84 2.13 -15.53 -1.64
C PRO A 84 2.89 -15.71 -2.96
N VAL A 85 2.24 -15.37 -4.06
CA VAL A 85 2.78 -15.55 -5.42
C VAL A 85 3.16 -14.21 -6.04
N SER A 86 2.21 -13.29 -6.12
CA SER A 86 2.43 -11.99 -6.76
C SER A 86 1.38 -10.96 -6.35
N LEU A 87 1.68 -9.69 -6.63
CA LEU A 87 0.73 -8.59 -6.65
C LEU A 87 1.14 -7.56 -7.70
N ARG A 88 0.23 -6.62 -8.00
CA ARG A 88 0.58 -5.36 -8.64
C ARG A 88 0.60 -4.25 -7.62
N ILE A 89 1.52 -3.29 -7.79
CA ILE A 89 1.65 -2.11 -6.94
C ILE A 89 1.84 -0.86 -7.80
N ALA A 90 1.24 0.25 -7.41
CA ALA A 90 1.36 1.53 -8.09
C ALA A 90 1.39 2.69 -7.08
N ASN A 91 1.84 3.86 -7.53
CA ASN A 91 1.67 5.08 -6.76
C ASN A 91 0.19 5.47 -6.65
N ASN A 92 -0.21 5.92 -5.48
CA ASN A 92 -1.40 6.73 -5.32
C ASN A 92 -1.20 8.07 -6.05
N THR A 93 -2.27 8.68 -6.59
CA THR A 93 -2.14 9.91 -7.37
C THR A 93 -1.57 11.07 -6.57
N TRP A 94 -2.01 11.28 -5.33
CA TRP A 94 -1.44 12.35 -4.49
C TRP A 94 0.05 12.16 -4.26
N THR A 95 0.47 10.93 -3.91
CA THR A 95 1.90 10.60 -3.74
C THR A 95 2.69 10.81 -5.03
N TYR A 96 2.17 10.36 -6.18
CA TYR A 96 2.80 10.53 -7.48
C TYR A 96 3.04 12.01 -7.82
N LEU A 97 2.01 12.83 -7.68
CA LEU A 97 2.08 14.27 -7.98
C LEU A 97 3.03 15.00 -7.03
N TYR A 98 3.01 14.64 -5.73
CA TYR A 98 3.92 15.18 -4.73
C TYR A 98 5.38 14.89 -5.08
N LEU A 99 5.71 13.62 -5.32
CA LEU A 99 7.08 13.19 -5.65
C LEU A 99 7.58 13.79 -6.96
N THR A 100 6.68 13.97 -7.95
CA THR A 100 7.02 14.60 -9.24
C THR A 100 7.31 16.09 -9.08
N ASP A 101 6.56 16.81 -8.24
CA ASP A 101 6.73 18.25 -8.02
C ASP A 101 7.97 18.55 -7.16
N THR A 102 8.16 17.82 -6.09
CA THR A 102 9.27 18.04 -5.13
C THR A 102 10.59 17.50 -5.62
N LYS A 103 10.60 16.62 -6.62
CA LYS A 103 11.79 15.93 -7.15
C LYS A 103 12.55 15.13 -6.07
N TYR A 104 11.87 14.71 -5.03
CA TYR A 104 12.44 13.77 -4.06
C TYR A 104 12.65 12.42 -4.70
N SER A 105 13.79 11.82 -4.39
CA SER A 105 14.34 10.76 -5.21
C SER A 105 13.95 9.36 -4.78
N ASP A 106 13.67 9.14 -3.50
CA ASP A 106 13.52 7.77 -3.00
C ASP A 106 12.23 7.59 -2.22
N PHE A 107 11.34 6.80 -2.82
CA PHE A 107 10.12 6.32 -2.22
C PHE A 107 9.94 4.85 -2.54
N SER A 108 9.95 4.00 -1.53
CA SER A 108 9.76 2.56 -1.70
C SER A 108 8.74 2.02 -0.72
N VAL A 109 8.23 0.82 -1.02
CA VAL A 109 7.37 0.04 -0.14
C VAL A 109 8.09 -1.26 0.19
N ALA A 110 8.39 -1.47 1.47
CA ALA A 110 8.84 -2.75 1.99
C ALA A 110 7.62 -3.65 2.21
N ILE A 111 7.62 -4.83 1.57
CA ILE A 111 6.62 -5.88 1.73
C ILE A 111 7.25 -6.94 2.62
N ILE A 112 6.72 -7.13 3.83
CA ILE A 112 7.33 -7.92 4.89
C ILE A 112 6.40 -9.10 5.24
N GLY A 113 6.89 -10.31 5.06
CA GLY A 113 6.17 -11.54 5.42
C GLY A 113 6.39 -11.94 6.87
N PHE A 114 5.34 -12.44 7.51
CA PHE A 114 5.39 -13.00 8.86
C PHE A 114 4.68 -14.35 8.92
N ASN A 115 5.25 -15.29 9.68
CA ASN A 115 4.57 -16.49 10.14
C ASN A 115 4.47 -16.45 11.67
N GLY A 116 3.28 -16.17 12.18
CA GLY A 116 3.10 -15.73 13.56
C GLY A 116 3.84 -14.40 13.81
N GLU A 117 4.74 -14.39 14.78
CA GLU A 117 5.56 -13.21 15.13
C GLU A 117 6.95 -13.23 14.41
N THR A 118 7.26 -14.28 13.66
CA THR A 118 8.56 -14.42 13.01
C THR A 118 8.51 -13.83 11.60
N GLU A 119 9.39 -12.88 11.30
CA GLU A 119 9.61 -12.38 9.94
C GLU A 119 10.18 -13.49 9.07
N THR A 120 9.60 -13.70 7.89
CA THR A 120 10.00 -14.77 6.95
C THR A 120 10.78 -14.24 5.76
N GLY A 121 10.60 -12.97 5.40
CA GLY A 121 11.31 -12.32 4.31
C GLY A 121 10.80 -10.91 4.07
N THR A 122 11.60 -10.14 3.33
CA THR A 122 11.28 -8.76 2.95
C THR A 122 11.61 -8.52 1.49
N ILE A 123 10.73 -7.81 0.79
CA ILE A 123 10.89 -7.36 -0.59
C ILE A 123 10.73 -5.85 -0.61
N GLU A 124 11.73 -5.14 -1.09
CA GLU A 124 11.66 -3.69 -1.28
C GLU A 124 11.24 -3.37 -2.71
N VAL A 125 10.22 -2.53 -2.86
CA VAL A 125 9.69 -2.13 -4.16
C VAL A 125 9.81 -0.62 -4.32
N PRO A 126 10.77 -0.12 -5.10
CA PRO A 126 10.88 1.31 -5.39
C PRO A 126 9.73 1.75 -6.29
N LEU A 127 9.03 2.80 -5.87
CA LEU A 127 7.98 3.52 -6.60
C LEU A 127 8.46 4.91 -7.04
N ALA A 128 9.58 5.40 -6.48
CA ALA A 128 10.37 6.48 -7.02
C ALA A 128 11.85 6.24 -6.71
N SER A 129 12.74 6.51 -7.66
CA SER A 129 14.20 6.48 -7.50
C SER A 129 14.87 7.28 -8.60
N ASP A 130 16.05 7.85 -8.35
CA ASP A 130 16.86 8.58 -9.33
C ASP A 130 16.08 9.68 -10.07
N ASN A 131 15.23 10.42 -9.38
CA ASN A 131 14.33 11.46 -9.92
C ASN A 131 13.30 10.92 -10.94
N LYS A 132 12.98 9.62 -10.89
CA LYS A 132 11.93 9.01 -11.70
C LYS A 132 10.85 8.43 -10.79
N VAL A 133 9.62 8.85 -11.01
CA VAL A 133 8.45 8.33 -10.30
C VAL A 133 7.76 7.29 -11.19
N VAL A 134 7.46 6.13 -10.63
CA VAL A 134 6.75 5.06 -11.36
C VAL A 134 5.34 5.53 -11.67
N ALA A 135 4.98 5.53 -12.96
CA ALA A 135 3.73 6.08 -13.49
C ALA A 135 2.67 5.03 -13.80
N ASP A 136 2.96 3.76 -13.57
CA ASP A 136 2.07 2.64 -13.91
C ASP A 136 2.17 1.50 -12.89
N TRP A 137 1.27 0.53 -13.00
CA TRP A 137 1.33 -0.69 -12.23
C TRP A 137 2.62 -1.48 -12.45
N LYS A 138 3.24 -1.89 -11.37
CA LYS A 138 4.43 -2.73 -11.33
C LYS A 138 4.08 -4.12 -10.81
N ASN A 139 4.41 -5.16 -11.55
CA ASN A 139 4.26 -6.54 -11.08
C ASN A 139 5.38 -6.89 -10.10
N VAL A 140 5.03 -7.52 -8.99
CA VAL A 140 5.96 -7.93 -7.94
C VAL A 140 5.75 -9.41 -7.63
N GLY A 141 6.80 -10.23 -7.79
CA GLY A 141 6.82 -11.61 -7.32
C GLY A 141 7.04 -11.64 -5.80
N LEU A 142 6.31 -12.47 -5.09
CA LEU A 142 6.31 -12.53 -3.63
C LEU A 142 6.94 -13.82 -3.06
N ASP A 143 7.53 -14.65 -3.90
CA ASP A 143 8.14 -15.93 -3.53
C ASP A 143 9.21 -15.82 -2.42
N LYS A 144 9.91 -14.70 -2.34
CA LYS A 144 10.91 -14.43 -1.29
C LYS A 144 10.32 -14.28 0.11
N LEU A 145 9.02 -14.06 0.24
CA LEU A 145 8.37 -13.96 1.56
C LEU A 145 8.20 -15.34 2.22
N GLY A 146 8.25 -16.43 1.43
CA GLY A 146 8.01 -17.79 1.94
C GLY A 146 6.55 -17.97 2.41
N ALA A 147 6.35 -18.94 3.30
CA ALA A 147 5.02 -19.25 3.84
C ALA A 147 4.68 -18.26 4.98
N VAL A 148 3.52 -17.61 4.89
CA VAL A 148 3.13 -16.51 5.78
C VAL A 148 1.72 -16.67 6.35
N THR A 149 1.49 -16.05 7.51
CA THR A 149 0.15 -15.81 8.09
C THR A 149 -0.23 -14.32 8.05
N LYS A 150 0.76 -13.46 7.75
CA LYS A 150 0.55 -12.00 7.64
C LYS A 150 1.57 -11.39 6.69
N ILE A 151 1.13 -10.40 5.92
CA ILE A 151 1.99 -9.51 5.14
C ILE A 151 1.77 -8.08 5.63
N VAL A 152 2.85 -7.37 5.92
CA VAL A 152 2.85 -5.96 6.31
C VAL A 152 3.52 -5.14 5.22
N PHE A 153 2.99 -3.94 4.96
CA PHE A 153 3.55 -3.00 4.02
C PHE A 153 4.05 -1.77 4.77
N SER A 154 5.30 -1.38 4.56
CA SER A 154 5.90 -0.20 5.18
C SER A 154 6.50 0.71 4.12
N VAL A 155 6.07 1.97 4.10
CA VAL A 155 6.64 2.98 3.20
C VAL A 155 7.99 3.44 3.74
N GLU A 156 8.99 3.53 2.89
CA GLU A 156 10.28 4.15 3.17
C GLU A 156 10.44 5.38 2.24
N CYS A 157 10.64 6.54 2.85
CA CYS A 157 10.84 7.80 2.15
C CYS A 157 11.68 8.74 3.00
N ASP A 158 12.64 9.42 2.40
CA ASP A 158 13.51 10.39 3.10
C ASP A 158 12.77 11.68 3.43
N ASP A 159 11.71 12.01 2.69
CA ASP A 159 10.88 13.17 2.95
C ASP A 159 9.75 12.83 3.94
N VAL A 160 9.85 13.37 5.15
CA VAL A 160 8.84 13.19 6.21
C VAL A 160 7.49 13.85 5.90
N MET A 161 7.43 14.71 4.90
CA MET A 161 6.20 15.38 4.44
C MET A 161 5.53 14.65 3.28
N ALA A 162 6.19 13.65 2.71
CA ALA A 162 5.61 12.89 1.61
C ALA A 162 4.35 12.14 2.03
N PRO A 163 3.29 12.18 1.21
CA PRO A 163 2.11 11.34 1.44
C PRO A 163 2.50 9.86 1.33
N THR A 164 2.23 9.08 2.38
CA THR A 164 2.64 7.66 2.45
C THR A 164 1.55 6.73 1.92
N TYR A 165 0.99 7.07 0.75
CA TYR A 165 -0.06 6.31 0.07
C TYR A 165 0.51 5.55 -1.13
N PHE A 166 -0.02 4.34 -1.34
CA PHE A 166 0.22 3.52 -2.53
C PHE A 166 -1.02 2.68 -2.84
N CYS A 167 -1.04 1.98 -3.97
CA CYS A 167 -2.14 1.12 -4.38
C CYS A 167 -1.64 -0.28 -4.66
N ILE A 168 -2.43 -1.31 -4.34
CA ILE A 168 -2.17 -2.71 -4.70
C ILE A 168 -3.39 -3.33 -5.37
N ASP A 169 -3.13 -4.30 -6.26
CA ASP A 169 -4.13 -5.06 -6.99
C ASP A 169 -3.61 -6.46 -7.37
N ASP A 170 -4.48 -7.33 -7.89
CA ASP A 170 -4.14 -8.66 -8.39
C ASP A 170 -3.27 -9.49 -7.41
N PHE A 171 -3.60 -9.44 -6.12
CA PHE A 171 -2.89 -10.23 -5.13
C PHE A 171 -3.22 -11.72 -5.30
N ALA A 172 -2.19 -12.53 -5.59
CA ALA A 172 -2.29 -13.97 -5.80
C ALA A 172 -1.51 -14.75 -4.76
N TYR A 173 -2.10 -15.83 -4.26
CA TYR A 173 -1.48 -16.76 -3.30
C TYR A 173 -1.99 -18.19 -3.48
N THR A 174 -1.32 -19.16 -2.87
CA THR A 174 -1.74 -20.56 -2.75
C THR A 174 -1.86 -20.95 -1.28
N GLU A 175 -2.85 -21.79 -0.97
CA GLU A 175 -3.07 -22.41 0.35
C GLU A 175 -2.35 -23.75 0.46
#